data_7c4c5100647355292811346f2c6abd29
#
_entry.id   7c4c5100647355292811346f2c6abd29
#
_cell.length_a   1.000
_cell.length_b   1.000
_cell.length_c   1.000
_cell.angle_alpha   90.00
_cell.angle_beta   90.00
_cell.angle_gamma   90.00
#
_symmetry.space_group_name_H-M   'P 1'
#
loop_
_entity.id
_entity.type
_entity.pdbx_description
1 polymer ?
#
loop_
_entity_poly.entity_id
_entity_poly.type
_entity_poly.pdbx_seq_one_letter_code
_entity_poly.pdbx_strand_id
1 'polypeptide(L)'
;MFQSGQTENICREMLKAKVDILAITESRWTNNGEFKHHSGLKILYSGHMNEDLGHNQGVALMLTKQAEQAMISWQPHGPRIMEAYFKSSVKNIKLRIIVAYAPTEQADAEVKTNFMTSLTLYLKMVIKKRI
;
A
#
# COMPACT_ATOMS: atom_id res chain seq x y z
N MET A 1 -3.23 12.74 -2.68
CA MET A 1 -3.99 12.00 -1.66
C MET A 1 -3.95 12.62 -0.26
N PHE A 2 -2.89 13.30 0.12
CA PHE A 2 -2.90 13.93 1.46
C PHE A 2 -3.91 15.08 1.58
N GLN A 3 -4.42 15.60 0.46
CA GLN A 3 -5.49 16.60 0.48
C GLN A 3 -6.84 15.90 0.60
N SER A 4 -7.66 16.36 1.53
CA SER A 4 -8.94 15.70 1.87
C SER A 4 -9.89 15.59 0.69
N GLY A 5 -9.92 16.59 -0.20
CA GLY A 5 -10.80 16.55 -1.38
C GLY A 5 -10.49 15.41 -2.33
N GLN A 6 -9.21 15.10 -2.52
CA GLN A 6 -8.79 13.99 -3.37
C GLN A 6 -9.16 12.64 -2.75
N THR A 7 -8.97 12.50 -1.44
CA THR A 7 -9.33 11.29 -0.72
C THR A 7 -10.84 11.01 -0.83
N GLU A 8 -11.67 12.04 -0.65
CA GLU A 8 -13.12 11.91 -0.79
C GLU A 8 -13.52 11.43 -2.18
N ASN A 9 -12.92 12.00 -3.22
CA ASN A 9 -13.24 11.62 -4.59
C ASN A 9 -12.86 10.17 -4.89
N ILE A 10 -11.70 9.74 -4.43
CA ILE A 10 -11.23 8.36 -4.64
C ILE A 10 -12.11 7.38 -3.89
N CYS A 11 -12.49 7.68 -2.65
CA CYS A 11 -13.40 6.84 -1.87
C CYS A 11 -14.74 6.67 -2.60
N ARG A 12 -15.29 7.75 -3.11
CA ARG A 12 -16.55 7.72 -3.84
C ARG A 12 -16.46 6.87 -5.10
N GLU A 13 -15.39 7.04 -5.88
CA GLU A 13 -15.19 6.26 -7.10
C GLU A 13 -14.98 4.78 -6.81
N MET A 14 -14.24 4.45 -5.77
CA MET A 14 -14.00 3.08 -5.34
C MET A 14 -15.31 2.38 -4.99
N LEU A 15 -16.16 3.03 -4.18
CA LEU A 15 -17.44 2.48 -3.78
C LEU A 15 -18.38 2.33 -4.98
N LYS A 16 -18.37 3.29 -5.90
CA LYS A 16 -19.18 3.27 -7.12
C LYS A 16 -18.79 2.10 -8.03
N ALA A 17 -17.49 1.85 -8.16
CA ALA A 17 -16.96 0.78 -9.01
C ALA A 17 -17.04 -0.60 -8.35
N LYS A 18 -17.45 -0.67 -7.07
CA LYS A 18 -17.53 -1.91 -6.29
C LYS A 18 -16.20 -2.65 -6.22
N VAL A 19 -15.12 -1.90 -6.04
CA VAL A 19 -13.77 -2.44 -5.87
C VAL A 19 -13.54 -2.67 -4.38
N ASP A 20 -13.07 -3.86 -4.00
CA ASP A 20 -12.83 -4.21 -2.60
C ASP A 20 -11.46 -3.78 -2.09
N ILE A 21 -10.46 -3.79 -2.94
CA ILE A 21 -9.09 -3.42 -2.60
C ILE A 21 -8.55 -2.51 -3.70
N LEU A 22 -8.12 -1.30 -3.32
CA LEU A 22 -7.55 -0.34 -4.24
C LEU A 22 -6.16 0.05 -3.78
N ALA A 23 -5.17 -0.13 -4.64
CA ALA A 23 -3.80 0.30 -4.38
C ALA A 23 -3.59 1.70 -4.92
N ILE A 24 -2.91 2.53 -4.14
CA ILE A 24 -2.64 3.93 -4.48
C ILE A 24 -1.14 4.17 -4.43
N THR A 25 -0.60 4.77 -5.48
CA THR A 25 0.77 5.28 -5.49
C THR A 25 0.74 6.80 -5.42
N GLU A 26 1.81 7.39 -4.94
CA GLU A 26 1.91 8.83 -4.72
C GLU A 26 0.80 9.36 -3.81
N SER A 27 0.53 8.61 -2.73
CA SER A 27 -0.45 9.03 -1.74
C SER A 27 -0.06 10.33 -1.04
N ARG A 28 1.25 10.59 -0.95
CA ARG A 28 1.85 11.79 -0.36
C ARG A 28 1.64 11.95 1.13
N TRP A 29 1.14 10.92 1.80
CA TRP A 29 1.11 10.90 3.26
C TRP A 29 2.49 10.57 3.81
N THR A 30 2.85 11.21 4.91
CA THR A 30 4.10 10.92 5.63
C THR A 30 3.86 9.87 6.70
N ASN A 31 4.93 9.24 7.17
CA ASN A 31 4.90 8.15 8.14
C ASN A 31 4.14 6.93 7.61
N ASN A 32 3.78 6.04 8.50
CA ASN A 32 2.94 4.90 8.16
C ASN A 32 1.84 4.76 9.22
N GLY A 33 0.76 4.13 8.84
CA GLY A 33 -0.36 3.95 9.77
C GLY A 33 -1.60 3.47 9.05
N GLU A 34 -2.69 3.48 9.80
CA GLU A 34 -3.99 3.09 9.28
C GLU A 34 -5.07 3.94 9.93
N PHE A 35 -6.14 4.18 9.20
CA PHE A 35 -7.30 4.87 9.75
C PHE A 35 -8.57 4.46 9.01
N LYS A 36 -9.70 4.65 9.68
CA LYS A 36 -11.01 4.40 9.07
C LYS A 36 -11.57 5.69 8.54
N HIS A 37 -11.86 5.73 7.25
CA HIS A 37 -12.50 6.88 6.62
C HIS A 37 -13.99 6.89 6.97
N HIS A 38 -14.62 8.07 6.99
CA HIS A 38 -16.05 8.18 7.35
C HIS A 38 -16.96 7.44 6.36
N SER A 39 -16.48 7.15 5.15
CA SER A 39 -17.22 6.34 4.16
C SER A 39 -17.30 4.85 4.54
N GLY A 40 -16.56 4.42 5.55
CA GLY A 40 -16.46 3.03 5.95
C GLY A 40 -15.23 2.32 5.41
N LEU A 41 -14.48 2.94 4.51
CA LEU A 41 -13.27 2.37 3.96
C LEU A 41 -12.12 2.44 4.97
N LYS A 42 -11.33 1.38 5.05
CA LYS A 42 -10.09 1.32 5.82
C LYS A 42 -8.94 1.73 4.94
N ILE A 43 -8.09 2.62 5.40
CA ILE A 43 -6.94 3.11 4.63
C ILE A 43 -5.66 2.76 5.38
N LEU A 44 -4.76 2.06 4.69
CA LEU A 44 -3.41 1.72 5.16
C LEU A 44 -2.44 2.55 4.35
N TYR A 45 -1.43 3.15 4.97
CA TYR A 45 -0.48 3.97 4.23
C TYR A 45 0.94 3.79 4.72
N SER A 46 1.89 3.94 3.79
CA SER A 46 3.31 3.87 4.04
C SER A 46 4.01 4.98 3.26
N GLY A 47 4.66 5.88 3.94
CA GLY A 47 5.31 7.05 3.36
C GLY A 47 6.70 7.30 3.94
N HIS A 48 7.22 8.49 3.70
CA HIS A 48 8.49 8.91 4.29
C HIS A 48 8.35 9.01 5.80
N MET A 49 9.30 8.42 6.52
CA MET A 49 9.33 8.51 7.97
C MET A 49 9.82 9.88 8.46
N ASN A 50 10.50 10.62 7.59
CA ASN A 50 11.02 11.95 7.90
C ASN A 50 10.14 13.00 7.21
N GLU A 51 9.43 13.80 8.00
CA GLU A 51 8.57 14.87 7.49
C GLU A 51 9.34 15.95 6.73
N ASP A 52 10.64 16.10 7.01
CA ASP A 52 11.48 17.06 6.30
C ASP A 52 11.65 16.73 4.82
N LEU A 53 11.38 15.46 4.42
CA LEU A 53 11.40 15.04 3.03
C LEU A 53 10.16 15.46 2.26
N GLY A 54 9.20 16.07 2.94
CA GLY A 54 7.99 16.61 2.33
C GLY A 54 6.92 15.57 2.01
N HIS A 55 5.82 16.06 1.45
CA HIS A 55 4.67 15.23 1.07
C HIS A 55 4.83 14.77 -0.37
N ASN A 56 5.77 13.85 -0.61
CA ASN A 56 5.93 13.24 -1.93
C ASN A 56 6.05 11.73 -1.80
N GLN A 57 5.83 11.02 -2.90
CA GLN A 57 5.82 9.56 -2.91
C GLN A 57 4.73 9.01 -1.97
N GLY A 58 4.95 7.83 -1.42
CA GLY A 58 3.98 7.18 -0.56
C GLY A 58 3.08 6.20 -1.31
N VAL A 59 2.74 5.11 -0.65
CA VAL A 59 1.82 4.09 -1.18
C VAL A 59 0.73 3.84 -0.14
N ALA A 60 -0.44 3.41 -0.62
CA ALA A 60 -1.57 3.15 0.26
C ALA A 60 -2.43 2.02 -0.30
N LEU A 61 -3.18 1.39 0.60
CA LEU A 61 -4.23 0.44 0.27
C LEU A 61 -5.54 0.92 0.88
N MET A 62 -6.59 0.92 0.09
CA MET A 62 -7.93 1.24 0.55
C MET A 62 -8.76 -0.04 0.50
N LEU A 63 -9.42 -0.37 1.61
CA LEU A 63 -10.12 -1.63 1.80
C LEU A 63 -11.58 -1.38 2.14
N THR A 64 -12.48 -2.13 1.51
CA THR A 64 -13.87 -2.18 1.96
C THR A 64 -13.94 -2.93 3.29
N LYS A 65 -15.09 -2.87 3.96
CA LYS A 65 -15.30 -3.60 5.20
C LYS A 65 -15.06 -5.10 5.02
N GLN A 66 -15.47 -5.68 3.90
CA GLN A 66 -15.24 -7.08 3.61
C GLN A 66 -13.76 -7.40 3.49
N ALA A 67 -12.99 -6.58 2.77
CA ALA A 67 -11.55 -6.77 2.63
C ALA A 67 -10.83 -6.59 3.96
N GLU A 68 -11.24 -5.60 4.76
CA GLU A 68 -10.67 -5.38 6.10
C GLU A 68 -10.86 -6.61 6.97
N GLN A 69 -12.05 -7.21 6.96
CA GLN A 69 -12.32 -8.41 7.75
C GLN A 69 -11.50 -9.62 7.30
N ALA A 70 -11.13 -9.68 6.03
CA ALA A 70 -10.29 -10.74 5.50
C ALA A 70 -8.81 -10.50 5.73
N MET A 71 -8.41 -9.29 6.11
CA MET A 71 -6.99 -8.96 6.31
C MET A 71 -6.43 -9.67 7.54
N ILE A 72 -5.26 -10.31 7.34
CA ILE A 72 -4.54 -10.98 8.41
C ILE A 72 -3.53 -10.04 9.04
N SER A 73 -2.73 -9.37 8.21
CA SER A 73 -1.68 -8.44 8.66
C SER A 73 -1.25 -7.57 7.50
N TRP A 74 -0.49 -6.52 7.82
CA TRP A 74 0.12 -5.68 6.79
C TRP A 74 1.43 -5.11 7.32
N GLN A 75 2.33 -4.74 6.40
CA GLN A 75 3.66 -4.22 6.73
C GLN A 75 3.99 -3.04 5.84
N PRO A 76 4.34 -1.89 6.42
CA PRO A 76 4.90 -0.78 5.65
C PRO A 76 6.40 -0.98 5.45
N HIS A 77 6.89 -0.59 4.28
CA HIS A 77 8.31 -0.67 3.93
C HIS A 77 8.77 0.64 3.26
N GLY A 78 8.41 1.78 3.86
CA GLY A 78 8.79 3.09 3.35
C GLY A 78 7.86 3.62 2.26
N PRO A 79 8.28 4.68 1.55
CA PRO A 79 7.38 5.40 0.66
C PRO A 79 7.10 4.71 -0.68
N ARG A 80 7.76 3.61 -0.97
CA ARG A 80 7.64 2.94 -2.27
C ARG A 80 7.07 1.52 -2.21
N ILE A 81 7.02 0.91 -1.04
CA ILE A 81 6.61 -0.50 -0.91
C ILE A 81 5.79 -0.69 0.36
N MET A 82 4.69 -1.41 0.24
CA MET A 82 3.95 -1.95 1.37
C MET A 82 3.36 -3.30 0.99
N GLU A 83 3.05 -4.11 1.98
CA GLU A 83 2.44 -5.41 1.72
C GLU A 83 1.31 -5.70 2.70
N ALA A 84 0.37 -6.54 2.28
CA ALA A 84 -0.74 -6.96 3.12
C ALA A 84 -1.11 -8.40 2.80
N TYR A 85 -1.55 -9.13 3.81
CA TYR A 85 -1.96 -10.52 3.71
C TYR A 85 -3.45 -10.64 4.02
N PHE A 86 -4.15 -11.42 3.21
CA PHE A 86 -5.59 -11.62 3.34
C PHE A 86 -5.92 -13.11 3.32
N LYS A 87 -6.98 -13.47 4.00
CA LYS A 87 -7.57 -14.80 3.85
C LYS A 87 -8.25 -14.87 2.49
N SER A 88 -8.05 -15.97 1.77
CA SER A 88 -8.77 -16.20 0.52
C SER A 88 -10.02 -17.04 0.78
N SER A 89 -10.86 -17.18 -0.25
CA SER A 89 -12.02 -18.06 -0.19
C SER A 89 -11.63 -19.54 -0.20
N VAL A 90 -10.39 -19.86 -0.56
CA VAL A 90 -9.88 -21.22 -0.58
C VAL A 90 -9.15 -21.50 0.74
N LYS A 91 -9.53 -22.61 1.40
CA LYS A 91 -8.93 -23.00 2.68
C LYS A 91 -7.42 -23.20 2.53
N ASN A 92 -6.64 -22.67 3.49
CA ASN A 92 -5.19 -22.76 3.56
C ASN A 92 -4.44 -21.99 2.46
N ILE A 93 -5.13 -21.17 1.67
CA ILE A 93 -4.51 -20.29 0.71
C ILE A 93 -4.69 -18.84 1.17
N LYS A 94 -3.58 -18.12 1.27
CA LYS A 94 -3.57 -16.71 1.63
C LYS A 94 -3.23 -15.88 0.41
N LEU A 95 -3.84 -14.70 0.33
CA LEU A 95 -3.52 -13.72 -0.70
C LEU A 95 -2.52 -12.72 -0.14
N ARG A 96 -1.43 -12.50 -0.84
CA ARG A 96 -0.48 -11.45 -0.50
C ARG A 96 -0.53 -10.37 -1.58
N ILE A 97 -0.71 -9.14 -1.15
CA ILE A 97 -0.69 -7.99 -2.05
C ILE A 97 0.54 -7.15 -1.71
N ILE A 98 1.33 -6.85 -2.73
CA ILE A 98 2.46 -5.94 -2.62
C ILE A 98 2.15 -4.73 -3.48
N VAL A 99 2.18 -3.54 -2.86
CA VAL A 99 2.09 -2.27 -3.58
C VAL A 99 3.49 -1.75 -3.72
N ALA A 100 3.93 -1.56 -4.96
CA ALA A 100 5.27 -1.06 -5.24
C ALA A 100 5.19 0.12 -6.22
N TYR A 101 5.85 1.20 -5.86
CA TYR A 101 5.94 2.40 -6.69
C TYR A 101 7.38 2.53 -7.16
N ALA A 102 7.63 2.16 -8.42
CA ALA A 102 8.97 2.17 -8.98
C ALA A 102 9.49 3.60 -9.17
N PRO A 103 10.81 3.84 -8.97
CA PRO A 103 11.41 5.13 -9.31
C PRO A 103 11.19 5.46 -10.78
N THR A 104 11.02 6.76 -11.07
CA THR A 104 10.88 7.21 -12.45
C THR A 104 12.21 7.07 -13.19
N GLU A 105 12.18 7.14 -14.52
CA GLU A 105 13.41 7.12 -15.33
C GLU A 105 14.34 8.28 -15.02
N GLN A 106 13.81 9.37 -14.50
CA GLN A 106 14.57 10.55 -14.11
C GLN A 106 15.27 10.41 -12.76
N ALA A 107 14.92 9.36 -11.98
CA ALA A 107 15.61 9.09 -10.73
C ALA A 107 17.02 8.59 -11.01
N ASP A 108 17.98 8.87 -10.08
CA ASP A 108 19.34 8.42 -10.27
C ASP A 108 19.47 6.88 -10.13
N ALA A 109 20.60 6.36 -10.59
CA ALA A 109 20.85 4.92 -10.61
C ALA A 109 20.87 4.30 -9.21
N GLU A 110 21.33 5.04 -8.20
CA GLU A 110 21.37 4.54 -6.83
C GLU A 110 19.97 4.32 -6.27
N VAL A 111 19.05 5.26 -6.51
CA VAL A 111 17.66 5.14 -6.07
C VAL A 111 17.01 3.91 -6.73
N LYS A 112 17.23 3.73 -8.04
CA LYS A 112 16.68 2.59 -8.77
C LYS A 112 17.23 1.26 -8.25
N THR A 113 18.53 1.19 -7.99
CA THR A 113 19.19 0.00 -7.47
C THR A 113 18.67 -0.34 -6.08
N ASN A 114 18.54 0.63 -5.20
CA ASN A 114 18.04 0.43 -3.85
C ASN A 114 16.60 -0.08 -3.87
N PHE A 115 15.76 0.46 -4.74
CA PHE A 115 14.38 -0.02 -4.89
C PHE A 115 14.33 -1.48 -5.33
N MET A 116 15.09 -1.84 -6.35
CA MET A 116 15.11 -3.21 -6.87
C MET A 116 15.66 -4.20 -5.86
N THR A 117 16.68 -3.82 -5.11
CA THR A 117 17.24 -4.66 -4.04
C THR A 117 16.22 -4.91 -2.95
N SER A 118 15.50 -3.87 -2.49
CA SER A 118 14.47 -4.01 -1.46
C SER A 118 13.34 -4.91 -1.94
N LEU A 119 12.83 -4.69 -3.15
CA LEU A 119 11.76 -5.50 -3.71
C LEU A 119 12.15 -6.97 -3.83
N THR A 120 13.37 -7.25 -4.28
CA THR A 120 13.89 -8.61 -4.40
C THR A 120 13.94 -9.32 -3.05
N LEU A 121 14.36 -8.63 -1.99
CA LEU A 121 14.40 -9.19 -0.64
C LEU A 121 13.01 -9.57 -0.15
N TYR A 122 12.00 -8.72 -0.37
CA TYR A 122 10.63 -9.01 0.04
C TYR A 122 10.05 -10.20 -0.72
N LEU A 123 10.31 -10.31 -2.00
CA LEU A 123 9.88 -11.44 -2.81
C LEU A 123 10.51 -12.75 -2.34
N LYS A 124 11.80 -12.74 -1.98
CA LYS A 124 12.48 -13.92 -1.42
C LYS A 124 11.86 -14.36 -0.11
N MET A 125 11.46 -13.43 0.74
CA MET A 125 10.77 -13.74 2.00
C MET A 125 9.45 -14.46 1.76
N VAL A 126 8.71 -14.09 0.71
CA VAL A 126 7.48 -14.79 0.32
C VAL A 126 7.74 -16.25 -0.02
N ILE A 127 8.74 -16.48 -0.86
CA ILE A 127 9.09 -17.84 -1.31
C ILE A 127 9.44 -18.73 -0.10
N LYS A 128 10.21 -18.21 0.85
CA LYS A 128 10.58 -18.95 2.07
C LYS A 128 9.36 -19.30 2.93
N LYS A 129 8.35 -18.45 2.98
CA LYS A 129 7.15 -18.72 3.77
C LYS A 129 6.21 -19.74 3.16
N ARG A 130 6.35 -20.03 1.88
CA ARG A 130 5.54 -21.03 1.18
C ARG A 130 6.06 -22.47 1.36
N ILE A 131 7.30 -22.58 1.72
CA ILE A 131 7.95 -23.85 1.98
C ILE A 131 7.83 -24.19 3.45
#